data_8d4d3c95936d22d162c998e1ba0f0d13
#
_entry.id   8d4d3c95936d22d162c998e1ba0f0d13
#
_cell.length_a   1.000
_cell.length_b   1.000
_cell.length_c   1.000
_cell.angle_alpha   90.00
_cell.angle_beta   90.00
_cell.angle_gamma   90.00
#
_symmetry.space_group_name_H-M   'P 1'
#
loop_
_entity.id
_entity.type
_entity.pdbx_description
1 polymer ?
#
loop_
_entity_poly.entity_id
_entity_poly.type
_entity_poly.pdbx_seq_one_letter_code
_entity_poly.pdbx_strand_id
1 'polypeptide(L)'
;MPTILCYTRLGQGIYPDSNYPGHVGHLCDLEHALHLAISEDGTAFHPLRNNTGILFAACTFCEGDPKGTTQTLIDPWLTRNAAGTFLLCMLRRNENAPDPLSVGSIMLFSSKDLVRYEEIGLLKVAQEAIRHPRCTYRAETGDYEVYWETEQGQAFCGYSKDLSEISNTQPCQVRQASAETYGIDKCVPGNTICISDEEARIVRMYLDEIRNTSVDPVSCTLEAGALPSQLPKAVCRYSDGSTHEKPVAWDLTGIDLSKPGVYEVPGRIKAKRWPFPIPLNFGSYAANDINDPNMASGMSDPCVTMYQSKYYLSSSGNQNIVLRCADTPEGVFSAEPVVIYRVPLQPGQHMNGTWAAELHVIDEIPYLFTTICPNGDWTHVKSVILRCTGSNLMEPSAWEAPRYCIKTNGELLTEGGISLDMTHFRDHGTDYVMWSDRKIRYGTDPLVIEPADIYIATIDPATPWQLTSNPVCVLRPVLGWDRCETEVEEGPYLLRRGDDLFVTVSGSSTGMADLYAVGLLRAKSGSNLLNPASWDWWPYPLLTKESVPGEFGPGHNNFVKDPETGDDLMVYHAVLHDANGKTLHRRPAMRRVHWAASGLPYLEMTPERDLNPQFENIVMQLTIRAKEE
;
A
#
# COMPACT_ATOMS: atom_id res chain seq x y z
N MET A 1 11.09 -31.15 -0.02
CA MET A 1 11.52 -29.95 -0.77
C MET A 1 10.36 -28.99 -0.81
N PRO A 2 10.58 -27.72 -0.51
CA PRO A 2 9.54 -26.72 -0.62
C PRO A 2 8.98 -26.68 -2.05
N THR A 3 7.70 -26.41 -2.15
CA THR A 3 6.96 -26.44 -3.43
C THR A 3 6.11 -25.19 -3.53
N ILE A 4 6.12 -24.53 -4.69
CA ILE A 4 5.27 -23.40 -5.03
C ILE A 4 4.12 -23.86 -5.89
N LEU A 5 2.91 -23.43 -5.56
CA LEU A 5 1.73 -23.46 -6.41
C LEU A 5 1.55 -22.06 -7.02
N CYS A 6 1.47 -21.96 -8.35
CA CYS A 6 0.98 -20.76 -9.01
C CYS A 6 -0.50 -20.90 -9.35
N TYR A 7 -1.28 -19.85 -9.15
CA TYR A 7 -2.72 -19.86 -9.38
C TYR A 7 -3.26 -18.46 -9.64
N THR A 8 -4.48 -18.38 -10.11
CA THR A 8 -5.32 -17.16 -10.05
C THR A 8 -6.51 -17.41 -9.16
N ARG A 9 -7.28 -16.37 -8.85
CA ARG A 9 -8.52 -16.51 -8.07
C ARG A 9 -9.73 -16.24 -8.95
N LEU A 10 -10.86 -16.83 -8.60
CA LEU A 10 -12.15 -16.50 -9.22
C LEU A 10 -12.57 -15.10 -8.77
N GLY A 11 -12.79 -14.22 -9.70
CA GLY A 11 -13.27 -12.87 -9.43
C GLY A 11 -14.72 -12.84 -8.90
N GLN A 12 -15.06 -11.76 -8.21
CA GLN A 12 -16.43 -11.61 -7.67
C GLN A 12 -17.47 -11.27 -8.75
N GLY A 13 -17.05 -10.72 -9.87
CA GLY A 13 -17.90 -10.41 -11.02
C GLY A 13 -18.88 -9.24 -10.85
N ILE A 14 -19.32 -8.93 -9.63
CA ILE A 14 -20.21 -7.81 -9.30
C ILE A 14 -19.87 -7.34 -7.88
N TYR A 15 -19.60 -6.04 -7.74
CA TYR A 15 -19.48 -5.39 -6.43
C TYR A 15 -20.82 -4.75 -6.08
N PRO A 16 -21.58 -5.30 -5.09
CA PRO A 16 -22.95 -4.85 -4.79
C PRO A 16 -23.02 -3.43 -4.23
N ASP A 17 -21.92 -2.89 -3.76
CA ASP A 17 -21.86 -1.62 -3.02
C ASP A 17 -21.20 -0.48 -3.79
N SER A 18 -21.21 -0.52 -5.13
CA SER A 18 -20.77 0.63 -5.91
C SER A 18 -21.59 1.87 -5.52
N ASN A 19 -20.91 2.92 -5.03
CA ASN A 19 -21.53 4.24 -4.82
C ASN A 19 -21.88 4.93 -6.16
N TYR A 20 -21.53 4.30 -7.28
CA TYR A 20 -21.77 4.79 -8.63
C TYR A 20 -22.85 3.95 -9.31
N PRO A 21 -24.10 4.45 -9.39
CA PRO A 21 -25.17 3.76 -10.09
C PRO A 21 -24.81 3.56 -11.57
N GLY A 22 -24.83 2.32 -12.03
CA GLY A 22 -24.56 1.96 -13.42
C GLY A 22 -23.22 1.25 -13.67
N HIS A 23 -22.35 1.12 -12.68
CA HIS A 23 -21.15 0.30 -12.79
C HIS A 23 -21.52 -1.17 -12.58
N VAL A 24 -21.63 -1.89 -13.67
CA VAL A 24 -21.91 -3.33 -13.70
C VAL A 24 -20.57 -4.04 -13.76
N GLY A 25 -20.25 -4.77 -12.70
CA GLY A 25 -19.23 -5.81 -12.62
C GLY A 25 -18.00 -5.62 -13.49
N HIS A 26 -17.02 -4.82 -13.02
CA HIS A 26 -15.69 -4.88 -13.61
C HIS A 26 -14.97 -6.11 -13.08
N LEU A 27 -14.41 -6.88 -13.99
CA LEU A 27 -13.59 -8.06 -13.67
C LEU A 27 -12.13 -7.71 -13.37
N CYS A 28 -11.81 -6.44 -13.32
CA CYS A 28 -10.55 -5.93 -12.82
C CYS A 28 -10.54 -5.98 -11.30
N ASP A 29 -10.70 -7.16 -10.75
CA ASP A 29 -10.53 -7.35 -9.33
C ASP A 29 -9.09 -7.78 -9.02
N LEU A 30 -8.74 -7.68 -7.74
CA LEU A 30 -7.42 -8.09 -7.24
C LEU A 30 -7.18 -9.60 -7.40
N GLU A 31 -8.20 -10.37 -7.79
CA GLU A 31 -8.17 -11.80 -7.97
C GLU A 31 -7.57 -12.25 -9.32
N HIS A 32 -7.74 -11.47 -10.39
CA HIS A 32 -7.22 -11.82 -11.74
C HIS A 32 -5.76 -11.40 -11.93
N ALA A 33 -4.90 -11.99 -11.13
CA ALA A 33 -3.47 -11.78 -11.08
C ALA A 33 -2.75 -13.09 -10.79
N LEU A 34 -1.43 -13.11 -10.89
CA LEU A 34 -0.66 -14.24 -10.38
C LEU A 34 -0.68 -14.24 -8.85
N HIS A 35 -1.09 -15.36 -8.29
CA HIS A 35 -0.98 -15.66 -6.87
C HIS A 35 -0.02 -16.83 -6.66
N LEU A 36 0.63 -16.86 -5.51
CA LEU A 36 1.48 -17.97 -5.11
C LEU A 36 1.06 -18.53 -3.75
N ALA A 37 1.22 -19.84 -3.61
CA ALA A 37 1.15 -20.50 -2.31
C ALA A 37 2.38 -21.41 -2.15
N ILE A 38 2.84 -21.59 -0.93
CA ILE A 38 4.02 -22.39 -0.61
C ILE A 38 3.66 -23.58 0.27
N SER A 39 4.33 -24.72 0.08
CA SER A 39 4.21 -25.92 0.87
C SER A 39 5.58 -26.49 1.21
N GLU A 40 5.76 -27.07 2.40
CA GLU A 40 6.98 -27.77 2.81
C GLU A 40 7.04 -29.21 2.30
N ASP A 41 5.88 -29.84 2.13
CA ASP A 41 5.73 -31.26 1.84
C ASP A 41 5.07 -31.54 0.47
N GLY A 42 4.61 -30.49 -0.23
CA GLY A 42 3.89 -30.61 -1.50
C GLY A 42 2.42 -30.97 -1.35
N THR A 43 1.88 -31.03 -0.13
CA THR A 43 0.48 -31.43 0.13
C THR A 43 -0.35 -30.33 0.80
N ALA A 44 0.18 -29.67 1.80
CA ALA A 44 -0.48 -28.56 2.49
C ALA A 44 0.10 -27.23 2.00
N PHE A 45 -0.68 -26.46 1.25
CA PHE A 45 -0.28 -25.17 0.74
C PHE A 45 -0.91 -24.03 1.53
N HIS A 46 -0.13 -23.01 1.84
CA HIS A 46 -0.65 -21.76 2.39
C HIS A 46 -0.42 -20.60 1.43
N PRO A 47 -1.44 -19.73 1.24
CA PRO A 47 -1.33 -18.60 0.35
C PRO A 47 -0.30 -17.59 0.85
N LEU A 48 0.50 -17.06 -0.06
CA LEU A 48 1.40 -15.94 0.22
C LEU A 48 0.66 -14.60 0.08
N ARG A 49 1.19 -13.54 0.68
CA ARG A 49 0.60 -12.19 0.67
C ARG A 49 -0.87 -12.15 1.12
N ASN A 50 -1.24 -12.95 2.11
CA ASN A 50 -2.65 -13.07 2.55
C ASN A 50 -3.62 -13.35 1.39
N ASN A 51 -3.20 -14.20 0.44
CA ASN A 51 -3.97 -14.51 -0.77
C ASN A 51 -4.19 -13.32 -1.72
N THR A 52 -3.25 -12.36 -1.76
CA THR A 52 -3.23 -11.22 -2.70
C THR A 52 -2.30 -11.52 -3.89
N GLY A 53 -2.64 -11.00 -5.07
CA GLY A 53 -1.82 -11.13 -6.28
C GLY A 53 -0.48 -10.42 -6.16
N ILE A 54 0.54 -10.95 -6.87
CA ILE A 54 1.92 -10.43 -6.89
C ILE A 54 2.40 -10.02 -8.29
N LEU A 55 1.65 -10.35 -9.33
CA LEU A 55 1.88 -9.90 -10.70
C LEU A 55 0.55 -9.57 -11.34
N PHE A 56 0.39 -8.33 -11.74
CA PHE A 56 -0.78 -7.79 -12.42
C PHE A 56 -0.45 -7.45 -13.86
N ALA A 57 -1.44 -7.55 -14.75
CA ALA A 57 -1.25 -7.14 -16.13
C ALA A 57 -1.04 -5.62 -16.24
N ALA A 58 -0.11 -5.22 -17.07
CA ALA A 58 -0.05 -3.84 -17.51
C ALA A 58 -1.21 -3.53 -18.47
N CYS A 59 -1.77 -2.31 -18.39
CA CYS A 59 -2.80 -1.86 -19.33
C CYS A 59 -2.24 -1.77 -20.75
N THR A 60 -3.11 -1.85 -21.74
CA THR A 60 -2.76 -1.69 -23.14
C THR A 60 -3.29 -0.36 -23.68
N PHE A 61 -2.48 0.32 -24.50
CA PHE A 61 -2.84 1.59 -25.12
C PHE A 61 -3.12 1.37 -26.59
N CYS A 62 -4.27 1.85 -27.07
CA CYS A 62 -4.60 1.95 -28.48
C CYS A 62 -4.38 3.39 -28.95
N GLU A 63 -4.16 3.58 -30.26
CA GLU A 63 -3.99 4.91 -30.84
C GLU A 63 -5.23 5.79 -30.55
N GLY A 64 -5.00 6.96 -29.96
CA GLY A 64 -6.07 7.92 -29.60
C GLY A 64 -6.78 7.68 -28.28
N ASP A 65 -6.43 6.61 -27.55
CA ASP A 65 -6.96 6.35 -26.20
C ASP A 65 -5.88 6.65 -25.13
N PRO A 66 -5.91 7.84 -24.50
CA PRO A 66 -4.96 8.19 -23.46
C PRO A 66 -5.20 7.44 -22.15
N LYS A 67 -6.38 6.87 -21.97
CA LYS A 67 -6.79 6.13 -20.77
C LYS A 67 -6.18 4.72 -20.75
N GLY A 68 -6.10 4.08 -21.90
CA GLY A 68 -5.70 2.67 -22.03
C GLY A 68 -6.80 1.73 -21.54
N THR A 69 -6.67 0.47 -21.92
CA THR A 69 -7.57 -0.62 -21.52
C THR A 69 -6.97 -1.41 -20.37
N THR A 70 -7.69 -1.54 -19.28
CA THR A 70 -7.30 -2.37 -18.13
C THR A 70 -7.30 -3.84 -18.51
N GLN A 71 -6.26 -4.55 -18.10
CA GLN A 71 -6.04 -5.95 -18.45
C GLN A 71 -5.93 -6.81 -17.19
N THR A 72 -6.24 -8.08 -17.34
CA THR A 72 -6.13 -9.12 -16.30
C THR A 72 -5.28 -10.28 -16.76
N LEU A 73 -4.78 -11.09 -15.83
CA LEU A 73 -3.98 -12.30 -16.10
C LEU A 73 -4.72 -13.54 -15.60
N ILE A 74 -4.75 -14.58 -16.45
CA ILE A 74 -5.35 -15.87 -16.12
C ILE A 74 -4.45 -17.03 -16.59
N ASP A 75 -4.80 -18.25 -16.20
CA ASP A 75 -4.19 -19.52 -16.64
C ASP A 75 -2.66 -19.56 -16.42
N PRO A 76 -2.14 -19.42 -15.22
CA PRO A 76 -0.71 -19.42 -14.96
C PRO A 76 -0.08 -20.81 -15.14
N TRP A 77 1.11 -20.85 -15.72
CA TRP A 77 1.95 -22.04 -15.77
C TRP A 77 3.40 -21.68 -15.52
N LEU A 78 3.97 -22.18 -14.43
CA LEU A 78 5.32 -21.87 -13.98
C LEU A 78 6.28 -23.02 -14.34
N THR A 79 7.43 -22.70 -14.92
CA THR A 79 8.48 -23.64 -15.24
C THR A 79 9.87 -23.02 -15.04
N ARG A 80 10.93 -23.74 -15.39
CA ARG A 80 12.29 -23.19 -15.47
C ARG A 80 12.80 -23.23 -16.89
N ASN A 81 13.61 -22.24 -17.25
CA ASN A 81 14.36 -22.25 -18.51
C ASN A 81 15.67 -23.05 -18.37
N ALA A 82 16.45 -23.11 -19.44
CA ALA A 82 17.74 -23.78 -19.50
C ALA A 82 18.76 -23.31 -18.44
N ALA A 83 18.69 -22.04 -18.05
CA ALA A 83 19.55 -21.43 -17.05
C ALA A 83 19.06 -21.59 -15.62
N GLY A 84 17.91 -22.26 -15.40
CA GLY A 84 17.29 -22.43 -14.09
C GLY A 84 16.43 -21.24 -13.64
N THR A 85 16.36 -20.15 -14.43
CA THR A 85 15.49 -19.00 -14.16
C THR A 85 14.02 -19.42 -14.33
N PHE A 86 13.15 -18.88 -13.48
CA PHE A 86 11.72 -19.14 -13.59
C PHE A 86 11.15 -18.47 -14.84
N LEU A 87 10.33 -19.22 -15.55
CA LEU A 87 9.54 -18.78 -16.69
C LEU A 87 8.06 -18.97 -16.34
N LEU A 88 7.26 -17.93 -16.48
CA LEU A 88 5.82 -17.96 -16.26
C LEU A 88 5.10 -17.68 -17.57
N CYS A 89 4.12 -18.52 -17.88
CA CYS A 89 3.20 -18.37 -19.00
C CYS A 89 1.82 -17.99 -18.44
N MET A 90 1.18 -16.99 -19.03
CA MET A 90 -0.18 -16.58 -18.66
C MET A 90 -0.93 -16.11 -19.92
N LEU A 91 -2.23 -15.94 -19.79
CA LEU A 91 -3.06 -15.27 -20.80
C LEU A 91 -3.49 -13.90 -20.29
N ARG A 92 -3.44 -12.91 -21.18
CA ARG A 92 -3.97 -11.58 -20.93
C ARG A 92 -5.41 -11.51 -21.42
N ARG A 93 -6.28 -10.93 -20.60
CA ARG A 93 -7.70 -10.74 -20.90
C ARG A 93 -8.07 -9.29 -20.71
N ASN A 94 -8.97 -8.83 -21.55
CA ASN A 94 -9.65 -7.56 -21.40
C ASN A 94 -11.00 -7.87 -20.74
N GLU A 95 -11.08 -7.72 -19.43
CA GLU A 95 -12.23 -8.16 -18.64
C GLU A 95 -12.55 -9.64 -18.94
N ASN A 96 -13.78 -9.93 -19.37
CA ASN A 96 -14.23 -11.28 -19.71
C ASN A 96 -13.87 -11.75 -21.13
N ALA A 97 -13.34 -10.86 -21.96
CA ALA A 97 -13.05 -11.15 -23.35
C ALA A 97 -11.54 -11.38 -23.58
N PRO A 98 -11.13 -12.10 -24.63
CA PRO A 98 -9.73 -12.09 -25.06
C PRO A 98 -9.30 -10.66 -25.41
N ASP A 99 -8.10 -10.27 -24.94
CA ASP A 99 -7.51 -9.00 -25.34
C ASP A 99 -7.16 -9.01 -26.84
N PRO A 100 -7.67 -8.09 -27.66
CA PRO A 100 -7.43 -8.08 -29.11
C PRO A 100 -5.95 -8.01 -29.49
N LEU A 101 -5.11 -7.40 -28.64
CA LEU A 101 -3.66 -7.25 -28.92
C LEU A 101 -2.86 -8.51 -28.59
N SER A 102 -3.41 -9.44 -27.80
CA SER A 102 -2.75 -10.69 -27.42
C SER A 102 -3.55 -11.94 -27.75
N VAL A 103 -4.67 -11.83 -28.49
CA VAL A 103 -5.47 -13.00 -28.89
C VAL A 103 -4.60 -14.07 -29.57
N GLY A 104 -4.74 -15.33 -29.15
CA GLY A 104 -3.94 -16.45 -29.65
C GLY A 104 -2.45 -16.38 -29.30
N SER A 105 -2.08 -15.57 -28.33
CA SER A 105 -0.71 -15.44 -27.84
C SER A 105 -0.61 -15.79 -26.36
N ILE A 106 0.55 -16.30 -25.96
CA ILE A 106 0.91 -16.57 -24.57
C ILE A 106 1.78 -15.40 -24.09
N MET A 107 1.40 -14.78 -22.97
CA MET A 107 2.29 -13.85 -22.28
C MET A 107 3.36 -14.58 -21.52
N LEU A 108 4.58 -14.11 -21.65
CA LEU A 108 5.77 -14.71 -21.05
C LEU A 108 6.41 -13.72 -20.08
N PHE A 109 6.71 -14.23 -18.89
CA PHE A 109 7.43 -13.49 -17.86
C PHE A 109 8.62 -14.32 -17.37
N SER A 110 9.68 -13.64 -16.96
CA SER A 110 10.80 -14.25 -16.26
C SER A 110 10.91 -13.75 -14.85
N SER A 111 11.39 -14.60 -13.93
CA SER A 111 11.70 -14.22 -12.56
C SER A 111 12.93 -14.98 -12.07
N LYS A 112 13.78 -14.30 -11.29
CA LYS A 112 14.94 -14.89 -10.63
C LYS A 112 14.64 -15.38 -9.22
N ASP A 113 13.56 -14.86 -8.62
CA ASP A 113 13.28 -14.95 -7.18
C ASP A 113 11.81 -15.29 -6.85
N LEU A 114 10.93 -15.39 -7.84
CA LEU A 114 9.46 -15.55 -7.69
C LEU A 114 8.76 -14.35 -7.01
N VAL A 115 9.47 -13.25 -6.78
CA VAL A 115 8.96 -12.04 -6.14
C VAL A 115 8.69 -10.95 -7.17
N ARG A 116 9.63 -10.76 -8.08
CA ARG A 116 9.54 -9.79 -9.18
C ARG A 116 9.59 -10.52 -10.52
N TYR A 117 8.74 -10.08 -11.41
CA TYR A 117 8.61 -10.64 -12.75
C TYR A 117 8.88 -9.58 -13.80
N GLU A 118 9.58 -9.96 -14.85
CA GLU A 118 9.84 -9.13 -16.02
C GLU A 118 9.08 -9.72 -17.21
N GLU A 119 8.26 -8.90 -17.88
CA GLU A 119 7.59 -9.30 -19.11
C GLU A 119 8.63 -9.43 -20.22
N ILE A 120 8.73 -10.61 -20.82
CA ILE A 120 9.67 -10.87 -21.92
C ILE A 120 9.00 -10.87 -23.30
N GLY A 121 7.68 -10.89 -23.37
CA GLY A 121 6.93 -10.71 -24.60
C GLY A 121 5.75 -11.64 -24.80
N LEU A 122 5.27 -11.68 -26.03
CA LEU A 122 4.15 -12.49 -26.49
C LEU A 122 4.62 -13.57 -27.46
N LEU A 123 4.31 -14.83 -27.17
CA LEU A 123 4.48 -15.95 -28.10
C LEU A 123 3.17 -16.21 -28.83
N LYS A 124 3.10 -15.87 -30.12
CA LYS A 124 1.95 -16.17 -30.98
C LYS A 124 1.89 -17.65 -31.32
N VAL A 125 0.79 -18.33 -30.94
CA VAL A 125 0.60 -19.78 -31.16
C VAL A 125 -0.63 -20.10 -32.01
N ALA A 126 -1.63 -19.22 -32.06
CA ALA A 126 -2.87 -19.40 -32.81
C ALA A 126 -3.40 -18.08 -33.37
N GLN A 127 -4.38 -18.14 -34.28
CA GLN A 127 -5.09 -16.95 -34.77
C GLN A 127 -6.30 -16.59 -33.90
N GLU A 128 -6.85 -17.57 -33.18
CA GLU A 128 -8.02 -17.47 -32.32
C GLU A 128 -7.64 -17.48 -30.84
N ALA A 129 -8.59 -17.21 -29.96
CA ALA A 129 -8.39 -17.25 -28.52
C ALA A 129 -8.03 -18.67 -28.05
N ILE A 130 -7.17 -18.73 -27.05
CA ILE A 130 -6.63 -19.96 -26.48
C ILE A 130 -6.87 -20.02 -24.96
N ARG A 131 -6.69 -21.23 -24.40
CA ARG A 131 -6.79 -21.53 -22.97
C ARG A 131 -5.66 -22.44 -22.53
N HIS A 132 -5.39 -22.47 -21.23
CA HIS A 132 -4.49 -23.41 -20.55
C HIS A 132 -3.09 -23.51 -21.20
N PRO A 133 -2.39 -22.37 -21.44
CA PRO A 133 -1.07 -22.38 -22.03
C PRO A 133 -0.06 -23.07 -21.11
N ARG A 134 0.85 -23.86 -21.68
CA ARG A 134 1.95 -24.49 -20.92
C ARG A 134 3.21 -24.42 -21.75
N CYS A 135 4.29 -23.88 -21.17
CA CYS A 135 5.62 -23.96 -21.75
C CYS A 135 6.48 -24.84 -20.85
N THR A 136 7.07 -25.89 -21.38
CA THR A 136 7.93 -26.81 -20.62
C THR A 136 9.28 -26.95 -21.31
N TYR A 137 10.35 -26.58 -20.59
CA TYR A 137 11.71 -26.77 -21.12
C TYR A 137 12.08 -28.27 -21.16
N ARG A 138 12.61 -28.71 -22.29
CA ARG A 138 13.08 -30.09 -22.51
C ARG A 138 14.62 -30.10 -22.55
N ALA A 139 15.23 -30.54 -21.44
CA ALA A 139 16.69 -30.55 -21.31
C ALA A 139 17.41 -31.44 -22.35
N GLU A 140 16.74 -32.50 -22.83
CA GLU A 140 17.30 -33.47 -23.79
C GLU A 140 17.47 -32.86 -25.16
N THR A 141 16.59 -31.97 -25.60
CA THR A 141 16.57 -31.34 -26.92
C THR A 141 16.99 -29.88 -26.91
N GLY A 142 17.02 -29.26 -25.72
CA GLY A 142 17.39 -27.85 -25.53
C GLY A 142 16.36 -26.86 -26.10
N ASP A 143 15.09 -27.25 -26.13
CA ASP A 143 13.98 -26.46 -26.63
C ASP A 143 12.78 -26.50 -25.64
N TYR A 144 11.74 -25.77 -25.98
CA TYR A 144 10.49 -25.75 -25.20
C TYR A 144 9.40 -26.50 -25.96
N GLU A 145 8.67 -27.37 -25.26
CA GLU A 145 7.37 -27.84 -25.70
C GLU A 145 6.35 -26.78 -25.27
N VAL A 146 5.55 -26.30 -26.21
CA VAL A 146 4.48 -25.32 -25.99
C VAL A 146 3.15 -26.01 -26.27
N TYR A 147 2.27 -26.00 -25.27
CA TYR A 147 0.93 -26.56 -25.30
C TYR A 147 -0.12 -25.48 -25.13
N TRP A 148 -1.25 -25.60 -25.81
CA TRP A 148 -2.43 -24.76 -25.63
C TRP A 148 -3.69 -25.48 -26.08
N GLU A 149 -4.82 -24.96 -25.68
CA GLU A 149 -6.15 -25.42 -26.12
C GLU A 149 -6.88 -24.28 -26.81
N THR A 150 -7.73 -24.61 -27.81
CA THR A 150 -8.69 -23.66 -28.35
C THR A 150 -9.87 -23.51 -27.36
N GLU A 151 -10.70 -22.49 -27.56
CA GLU A 151 -11.93 -22.33 -26.77
C GLU A 151 -12.92 -23.49 -26.94
N GLN A 152 -12.85 -24.21 -28.06
CA GLN A 152 -13.65 -25.40 -28.36
C GLN A 152 -13.07 -26.69 -27.73
N GLY A 153 -11.94 -26.59 -27.03
CA GLY A 153 -11.34 -27.71 -26.31
C GLY A 153 -10.44 -28.62 -27.18
N GLN A 154 -10.03 -28.18 -28.36
CA GLN A 154 -9.02 -28.89 -29.13
C GLN A 154 -7.62 -28.52 -28.62
N ALA A 155 -6.79 -29.52 -28.39
CA ALA A 155 -5.43 -29.32 -27.88
C ALA A 155 -4.39 -29.40 -28.99
N PHE A 156 -3.38 -28.55 -28.90
CA PHE A 156 -2.24 -28.47 -29.78
C PHE A 156 -0.94 -28.44 -29.00
N CYS A 157 0.12 -28.92 -29.60
CA CYS A 157 1.47 -28.72 -29.13
C CYS A 157 2.40 -28.36 -30.30
N GLY A 158 3.43 -27.60 -29.98
CA GLY A 158 4.50 -27.21 -30.89
C GLY A 158 5.78 -27.00 -30.10
N TYR A 159 6.85 -26.61 -30.81
CA TYR A 159 8.17 -26.47 -30.20
C TYR A 159 8.78 -25.10 -30.51
N SER A 160 9.52 -24.57 -29.55
CA SER A 160 10.25 -23.32 -29.69
C SER A 160 11.65 -23.44 -29.08
N LYS A 161 12.64 -22.83 -29.68
CA LYS A 161 14.01 -22.81 -29.13
C LYS A 161 14.20 -21.74 -28.07
N ASP A 162 13.57 -20.60 -28.27
CA ASP A 162 13.79 -19.38 -27.47
C ASP A 162 12.49 -18.64 -27.10
N LEU A 163 11.33 -19.24 -27.39
CA LEU A 163 9.99 -18.71 -27.18
C LEU A 163 9.68 -17.44 -28.02
N SER A 164 10.43 -17.16 -29.06
CA SER A 164 10.12 -16.08 -30.01
C SER A 164 9.13 -16.49 -31.08
N GLU A 165 9.21 -17.75 -31.53
CA GLU A 165 8.33 -18.33 -32.53
C GLU A 165 8.07 -19.81 -32.26
N ILE A 166 6.99 -20.34 -32.82
CA ILE A 166 6.60 -21.74 -32.66
C ILE A 166 6.78 -22.49 -33.99
N SER A 167 7.23 -23.73 -33.90
CA SER A 167 7.40 -24.65 -35.04
C SER A 167 6.74 -26.00 -34.77
N ASN A 168 6.51 -26.79 -35.83
CA ASN A 168 5.99 -28.15 -35.76
C ASN A 168 4.68 -28.27 -34.94
N THR A 169 3.78 -27.33 -35.14
CA THR A 169 2.46 -27.36 -34.50
C THR A 169 1.63 -28.53 -34.97
N GLN A 170 1.10 -29.31 -34.02
CA GLN A 170 0.27 -30.48 -34.31
C GLN A 170 -0.81 -30.67 -33.25
N PRO A 171 -1.96 -31.28 -33.56
CA PRO A 171 -2.94 -31.71 -32.58
C PRO A 171 -2.31 -32.68 -31.58
N CYS A 172 -2.71 -32.59 -30.31
CA CYS A 172 -2.27 -33.48 -29.25
C CYS A 172 -3.43 -33.84 -28.33
N GLN A 173 -3.16 -34.71 -27.36
CA GLN A 173 -4.17 -35.03 -26.35
C GLN A 173 -4.38 -33.88 -25.38
N VAL A 174 -5.63 -33.64 -24.99
CA VAL A 174 -5.98 -32.67 -23.93
C VAL A 174 -5.29 -33.09 -22.63
N ARG A 175 -4.55 -32.17 -22.05
CA ARG A 175 -3.87 -32.34 -20.76
C ARG A 175 -4.77 -31.80 -19.66
N GLN A 176 -5.28 -32.69 -18.85
CA GLN A 176 -6.18 -32.31 -17.77
C GLN A 176 -5.56 -31.22 -16.88
N ALA A 177 -6.27 -30.12 -16.66
CA ALA A 177 -5.89 -29.11 -15.68
C ALA A 177 -6.06 -29.69 -14.27
N SER A 178 -5.23 -29.24 -13.33
CA SER A 178 -5.45 -29.57 -11.92
C SER A 178 -6.78 -28.94 -11.47
N ALA A 179 -7.60 -29.73 -10.78
CA ALA A 179 -8.78 -29.23 -10.11
C ALA A 179 -8.55 -29.11 -8.58
N GLU A 180 -7.34 -29.40 -8.12
CA GLU A 180 -6.99 -29.38 -6.71
C GLU A 180 -6.78 -27.95 -6.22
N THR A 181 -7.66 -27.48 -5.37
CA THR A 181 -7.61 -26.11 -4.82
C THR A 181 -6.80 -26.01 -3.52
N TYR A 182 -6.37 -27.13 -2.97
CA TYR A 182 -5.63 -27.23 -1.70
C TYR A 182 -6.29 -26.48 -0.53
N GLY A 183 -7.61 -26.31 -0.57
CA GLY A 183 -8.38 -25.55 0.43
C GLY A 183 -8.19 -24.02 0.35
N ILE A 184 -7.54 -23.51 -0.67
CA ILE A 184 -7.34 -22.05 -0.88
C ILE A 184 -8.63 -21.44 -1.45
N ASP A 185 -9.06 -20.34 -0.85
CA ASP A 185 -10.28 -19.65 -1.25
C ASP A 185 -10.21 -19.15 -2.70
N LYS A 186 -11.25 -19.46 -3.49
CA LYS A 186 -11.40 -19.08 -4.90
C LYS A 186 -10.23 -19.50 -5.83
N CYS A 187 -9.41 -20.45 -5.43
CA CYS A 187 -8.24 -20.88 -6.20
C CYS A 187 -8.64 -21.47 -7.56
N VAL A 188 -8.02 -20.94 -8.63
CA VAL A 188 -7.98 -21.53 -9.96
C VAL A 188 -6.53 -21.97 -10.20
N PRO A 189 -6.20 -23.25 -9.98
CA PRO A 189 -4.83 -23.71 -9.97
C PRO A 189 -4.19 -23.72 -11.34
N GLY A 190 -2.95 -23.28 -11.42
CA GLY A 190 -2.04 -23.53 -12.53
C GLY A 190 -1.29 -24.85 -12.32
N ASN A 191 -0.04 -24.76 -11.90
CA ASN A 191 0.77 -25.92 -11.58
C ASN A 191 1.65 -25.71 -10.34
N THR A 192 2.25 -26.79 -9.87
CA THR A 192 3.24 -26.78 -8.81
C THR A 192 4.65 -26.97 -9.34
N ILE A 193 5.65 -26.36 -8.66
CA ILE A 193 7.07 -26.53 -8.95
C ILE A 193 7.87 -26.63 -7.66
N CYS A 194 8.80 -27.59 -7.60
CA CYS A 194 9.75 -27.67 -6.50
C CYS A 194 10.77 -26.54 -6.59
N ILE A 195 11.12 -25.98 -5.42
CA ILE A 195 12.11 -24.93 -5.26
C ILE A 195 13.16 -25.35 -4.23
N SER A 196 14.33 -24.72 -4.26
CA SER A 196 15.37 -24.90 -3.25
C SER A 196 14.99 -24.21 -1.93
N ASP A 197 15.66 -24.60 -0.85
CA ASP A 197 15.47 -23.97 0.47
C ASP A 197 15.84 -22.47 0.44
N GLU A 198 16.85 -22.09 -0.35
CA GLU A 198 17.23 -20.67 -0.51
C GLU A 198 16.16 -19.86 -1.27
N GLU A 199 15.60 -20.42 -2.34
CA GLU A 199 14.48 -19.78 -3.06
C GLU A 199 13.24 -19.67 -2.15
N ALA A 200 12.94 -20.71 -1.37
CA ALA A 200 11.86 -20.67 -0.39
C ALA A 200 12.10 -19.60 0.69
N ARG A 201 13.35 -19.44 1.14
CA ARG A 201 13.73 -18.40 2.09
C ARG A 201 13.49 -17.00 1.52
N ILE A 202 13.88 -16.77 0.26
CA ILE A 202 13.65 -15.49 -0.44
C ILE A 202 12.16 -15.23 -0.59
N VAL A 203 11.41 -16.20 -1.09
CA VAL A 203 9.95 -16.08 -1.25
C VAL A 203 9.28 -15.72 0.09
N ARG A 204 9.61 -16.40 1.19
CA ARG A 204 9.05 -16.08 2.51
C ARG A 204 9.45 -14.70 3.00
N MET A 205 10.69 -14.30 2.81
CA MET A 205 11.18 -12.99 3.25
C MET A 205 10.41 -11.82 2.63
N TYR A 206 9.91 -11.98 1.41
CA TYR A 206 9.18 -10.93 0.69
C TYR A 206 7.66 -11.10 0.70
N LEU A 207 7.17 -12.35 0.71
CA LEU A 207 5.78 -12.65 0.40
C LEU A 207 5.01 -13.32 1.55
N ASP A 208 5.68 -13.83 2.58
CA ASP A 208 5.00 -14.47 3.70
C ASP A 208 4.58 -13.45 4.76
N GLU A 209 3.63 -13.83 5.59
CA GLU A 209 3.20 -13.04 6.74
C GLU A 209 4.34 -12.89 7.75
N ILE A 210 4.67 -11.66 8.11
CA ILE A 210 5.68 -11.38 9.13
C ILE A 210 5.02 -11.36 10.51
N ARG A 211 5.49 -12.25 11.40
CA ARG A 211 4.99 -12.38 12.77
C ARG A 211 6.12 -12.66 13.75
N ASN A 212 5.93 -12.23 15.00
CA ASN A 212 6.86 -12.49 16.08
C ASN A 212 6.92 -14.00 16.40
N THR A 213 8.12 -14.58 16.37
CA THR A 213 8.36 -16.03 16.57
C THR A 213 9.10 -16.36 17.84
N SER A 214 9.85 -15.39 18.41
CA SER A 214 10.57 -15.55 19.68
C SER A 214 11.03 -14.21 20.22
N VAL A 215 11.55 -14.24 21.44
CA VAL A 215 12.24 -13.13 22.09
C VAL A 215 13.60 -13.63 22.57
N ASP A 216 14.64 -12.85 22.35
CA ASP A 216 15.99 -13.20 22.79
C ASP A 216 16.08 -13.20 24.32
N PRO A 217 16.91 -14.08 24.93
CA PRO A 217 17.19 -14.04 26.36
C PRO A 217 17.74 -12.68 26.77
N VAL A 218 17.20 -12.11 27.85
CA VAL A 218 17.63 -10.79 28.34
C VAL A 218 18.51 -10.94 29.59
N SER A 219 19.65 -10.27 29.59
CA SER A 219 20.52 -10.18 30.76
C SER A 219 21.01 -8.76 31.00
N CYS A 220 21.27 -8.45 32.27
CA CYS A 220 21.82 -7.15 32.67
C CYS A 220 22.86 -7.37 33.80
N THR A 221 23.93 -6.55 33.79
CA THR A 221 24.90 -6.54 34.88
C THR A 221 24.96 -5.14 35.48
N LEU A 222 24.84 -5.03 36.78
CA LEU A 222 24.93 -3.79 37.56
C LEU A 222 26.00 -3.92 38.65
N GLU A 223 26.52 -2.82 39.11
CA GLU A 223 27.30 -2.74 40.34
C GLU A 223 26.35 -2.60 41.55
N ALA A 224 26.75 -3.17 42.69
CA ALA A 224 25.98 -3.06 43.93
C ALA A 224 25.72 -1.59 44.31
N GLY A 225 24.44 -1.25 44.51
CA GLY A 225 23.97 0.11 44.80
C GLY A 225 23.83 1.03 43.61
N ALA A 226 24.09 0.56 42.37
CA ALA A 226 23.83 1.32 41.18
C ALA A 226 22.30 1.30 40.87
N LEU A 227 21.77 2.49 40.56
CA LEU A 227 20.42 2.60 40.00
C LEU A 227 20.57 2.64 38.46
N PRO A 228 19.97 1.69 37.74
CA PRO A 228 20.07 1.70 36.28
C PRO A 228 19.30 2.92 35.73
N SER A 229 19.96 3.71 34.91
CA SER A 229 19.31 4.80 34.18
C SER A 229 18.32 4.25 33.15
N GLN A 230 18.59 3.04 32.64
CA GLN A 230 17.74 2.31 31.69
C GLN A 230 17.98 0.80 31.81
N LEU A 231 16.92 0.03 31.94
CA LEU A 231 16.99 -1.43 31.85
C LEU A 231 16.90 -1.90 30.39
N PRO A 232 17.42 -3.10 30.08
CA PRO A 232 17.41 -3.63 28.72
C PRO A 232 16.02 -3.68 28.11
N LYS A 233 15.94 -3.42 26.80
CA LYS A 233 14.78 -3.74 25.97
C LYS A 233 14.79 -5.22 25.60
N ALA A 234 13.64 -5.75 25.19
CA ALA A 234 13.51 -7.08 24.63
C ALA A 234 13.75 -7.03 23.12
N VAL A 235 14.56 -7.94 22.59
CA VAL A 235 14.75 -8.11 21.14
C VAL A 235 13.77 -9.18 20.67
N CYS A 236 12.73 -8.77 19.97
CA CYS A 236 11.75 -9.65 19.32
C CYS A 236 12.28 -10.09 17.96
N ARG A 237 12.19 -11.39 17.66
CA ARG A 237 12.53 -11.98 16.35
C ARG A 237 11.27 -12.28 15.57
N TYR A 238 11.35 -12.08 14.25
CA TYR A 238 10.22 -12.26 13.34
C TYR A 238 10.49 -13.37 12.31
N SER A 239 9.42 -13.87 11.72
CA SER A 239 9.43 -15.02 10.81
C SER A 239 10.28 -14.81 9.54
N ASP A 240 10.47 -13.57 9.11
CA ASP A 240 11.30 -13.21 7.97
C ASP A 240 12.81 -13.06 8.30
N GLY A 241 13.18 -13.24 9.59
CA GLY A 241 14.54 -13.05 10.10
C GLY A 241 14.83 -11.64 10.59
N SER A 242 13.91 -10.70 10.48
CA SER A 242 14.05 -9.35 11.05
C SER A 242 13.96 -9.37 12.58
N THR A 243 14.41 -8.27 13.19
CA THR A 243 14.32 -8.07 14.65
C THR A 243 13.80 -6.68 14.97
N HIS A 244 13.19 -6.55 16.15
CA HIS A 244 12.74 -5.26 16.66
C HIS A 244 12.88 -5.19 18.18
N GLU A 245 13.40 -4.07 18.69
CA GLU A 245 13.53 -3.83 20.13
C GLU A 245 12.24 -3.24 20.70
N LYS A 246 11.75 -3.84 21.80
CA LYS A 246 10.57 -3.35 22.51
C LYS A 246 10.90 -2.98 23.96
N PRO A 247 10.34 -1.89 24.50
CA PRO A 247 10.45 -1.55 25.91
C PRO A 247 9.84 -2.67 26.79
N VAL A 248 10.40 -2.85 27.99
CA VAL A 248 9.92 -3.84 28.96
C VAL A 248 9.61 -3.14 30.27
N ALA A 249 8.50 -3.46 30.87
CA ALA A 249 8.18 -3.11 32.25
C ALA A 249 8.76 -4.21 33.15
N TRP A 250 9.96 -3.96 33.70
CA TRP A 250 10.63 -4.86 34.62
C TRP A 250 10.10 -4.70 36.04
N ASP A 251 9.84 -5.79 36.74
CA ASP A 251 9.42 -5.79 38.14
C ASP A 251 10.61 -6.05 39.06
N LEU A 252 11.15 -5.00 39.64
CA LEU A 252 12.24 -5.06 40.61
C LEU A 252 11.78 -5.23 42.06
N THR A 253 10.48 -5.48 42.27
CA THR A 253 9.91 -5.63 43.62
C THR A 253 10.60 -6.77 44.38
N GLY A 254 11.13 -6.48 45.58
CA GLY A 254 11.80 -7.46 46.41
C GLY A 254 13.27 -7.70 46.06
N ILE A 255 13.84 -7.02 45.06
CA ILE A 255 15.26 -7.13 44.71
C ILE A 255 16.03 -6.00 45.41
N ASP A 256 16.98 -6.38 46.26
CA ASP A 256 17.90 -5.44 46.91
C ASP A 256 19.10 -5.20 46.02
N LEU A 257 19.08 -4.08 45.27
CA LEU A 257 20.14 -3.72 44.33
C LEU A 257 21.51 -3.45 45.01
N SER A 258 21.57 -3.37 46.35
CA SER A 258 22.83 -3.23 47.07
C SER A 258 23.55 -4.56 47.34
N LYS A 259 22.84 -5.70 47.14
CA LYS A 259 23.38 -7.05 47.43
C LYS A 259 23.89 -7.72 46.14
N PRO A 260 25.16 -8.08 46.08
CA PRO A 260 25.70 -8.90 45.00
C PRO A 260 24.99 -10.25 44.92
N GLY A 261 24.73 -10.69 43.68
CA GLY A 261 24.02 -11.94 43.39
C GLY A 261 23.47 -12.01 41.98
N VAL A 262 22.83 -13.12 41.66
CA VAL A 262 22.11 -13.32 40.39
C VAL A 262 20.62 -13.42 40.71
N TYR A 263 19.82 -12.62 40.08
CA TYR A 263 18.39 -12.48 40.32
C TYR A 263 17.60 -12.73 39.02
N GLU A 264 16.49 -13.40 39.10
CA GLU A 264 15.50 -13.48 38.02
C GLU A 264 14.49 -12.36 38.19
N VAL A 265 14.43 -11.47 37.17
CA VAL A 265 13.57 -10.30 37.16
C VAL A 265 12.45 -10.52 36.17
N PRO A 266 11.20 -10.68 36.60
CA PRO A 266 10.08 -10.77 35.68
C PRO A 266 9.84 -9.44 34.98
N GLY A 267 9.42 -9.51 33.74
CA GLY A 267 9.09 -8.33 32.94
C GLY A 267 7.98 -8.59 31.94
N ARG A 268 7.29 -7.53 31.57
CA ARG A 268 6.26 -7.56 30.52
C ARG A 268 6.66 -6.64 29.39
N ILE A 269 6.74 -7.18 28.18
CA ILE A 269 7.04 -6.41 26.97
C ILE A 269 5.89 -5.45 26.72
N LYS A 270 6.22 -4.16 26.54
CA LYS A 270 5.26 -3.15 26.18
C LYS A 270 5.04 -3.16 24.66
N ALA A 271 3.83 -3.47 24.22
CA ALA A 271 3.38 -3.35 22.85
C ALA A 271 2.17 -2.44 22.81
N LYS A 272 2.22 -1.44 21.94
CA LYS A 272 1.05 -0.60 21.68
C LYS A 272 0.06 -1.36 20.80
N ARG A 273 -1.21 -1.28 21.16
CA ARG A 273 -2.32 -1.93 20.46
C ARG A 273 -3.41 -0.90 20.23
N TRP A 274 -3.73 -0.67 18.98
CA TRP A 274 -4.82 0.22 18.61
C TRP A 274 -5.97 -0.62 18.07
N PRO A 275 -7.21 -0.38 18.55
CA PRO A 275 -8.38 -1.07 18.00
C PRO A 275 -8.67 -0.54 16.58
N PHE A 276 -9.29 -1.36 15.75
CA PHE A 276 -9.95 -0.90 14.55
C PHE A 276 -11.48 -1.12 14.68
N PRO A 277 -12.30 -0.10 14.44
CA PRO A 277 -11.92 1.30 14.22
C PRO A 277 -11.41 1.97 15.51
N ILE A 278 -10.54 2.97 15.36
CA ILE A 278 -10.14 3.81 16.49
C ILE A 278 -11.37 4.63 16.94
N PRO A 279 -11.67 4.67 18.25
CA PRO A 279 -12.77 5.50 18.76
C PRO A 279 -12.51 6.99 18.51
N LEU A 280 -13.52 7.68 17.98
CA LEU A 280 -13.46 9.10 17.65
C LEU A 280 -14.31 9.92 18.63
N ASN A 281 -13.79 11.08 19.06
CA ASN A 281 -14.60 12.13 19.63
C ASN A 281 -15.13 13.02 18.50
N PHE A 282 -16.41 13.01 18.24
CA PHE A 282 -17.04 13.89 17.24
C PHE A 282 -17.28 15.30 17.77
N GLY A 283 -17.24 15.53 19.10
CA GLY A 283 -17.46 16.82 19.72
C GLY A 283 -18.82 17.44 19.40
N SER A 284 -18.92 18.74 19.61
CA SER A 284 -20.09 19.53 19.21
C SER A 284 -20.15 19.83 17.71
N TYR A 285 -19.02 19.65 17.02
CA TYR A 285 -18.90 19.93 15.59
C TYR A 285 -19.77 19.00 14.74
N ALA A 286 -19.76 17.72 15.02
CA ALA A 286 -20.55 16.74 14.28
C ALA A 286 -22.07 16.93 14.46
N ALA A 287 -22.49 17.42 15.61
CA ALA A 287 -23.91 17.69 15.88
C ALA A 287 -24.46 18.89 15.11
N ASN A 288 -23.60 19.79 14.65
CA ASN A 288 -23.98 21.02 13.96
C ASN A 288 -23.88 20.91 12.43
N ASP A 289 -23.21 19.88 11.91
CA ASP A 289 -23.08 19.66 10.48
C ASP A 289 -24.04 18.57 10.00
N ILE A 290 -25.31 18.89 10.06
CA ILE A 290 -26.42 18.00 9.71
C ILE A 290 -26.39 17.55 8.22
N ASN A 291 -25.58 18.23 7.41
CA ASN A 291 -25.47 17.98 5.96
C ASN A 291 -24.26 17.10 5.60
N ASP A 292 -23.42 16.73 6.58
CA ASP A 292 -22.31 15.80 6.34
C ASP A 292 -22.50 14.48 7.10
N PRO A 293 -23.16 13.49 6.50
CA PRO A 293 -23.30 12.18 7.11
C PRO A 293 -21.95 11.49 7.33
N ASN A 294 -20.91 11.85 6.56
CA ASN A 294 -19.58 11.26 6.69
C ASN A 294 -18.85 11.81 7.93
N MET A 295 -18.99 13.10 8.22
CA MET A 295 -18.38 13.71 9.42
C MET A 295 -19.02 13.23 10.72
N ALA A 296 -20.33 12.90 10.70
CA ALA A 296 -21.04 12.40 11.87
C ALA A 296 -20.70 10.94 12.21
N SER A 297 -20.19 10.17 11.28
CA SER A 297 -20.04 8.71 11.40
C SER A 297 -18.68 8.15 10.98
N GLY A 298 -17.81 8.95 10.38
CA GLY A 298 -16.52 8.50 9.85
C GLY A 298 -15.41 9.54 9.91
N MET A 299 -14.27 9.16 9.42
CA MET A 299 -13.12 10.03 9.16
C MET A 299 -12.37 9.48 7.94
N SER A 300 -12.23 10.31 6.93
CA SER A 300 -11.48 10.01 5.72
C SER A 300 -10.15 10.75 5.75
N ASP A 301 -9.12 10.14 5.16
CA ASP A 301 -7.84 10.77 4.86
C ASP A 301 -7.20 11.39 6.12
N PRO A 302 -7.04 10.61 7.22
CA PRO A 302 -6.46 11.13 8.46
C PRO A 302 -4.97 11.40 8.29
N CYS A 303 -4.52 12.60 8.68
CA CYS A 303 -3.10 12.96 8.71
C CYS A 303 -2.71 13.43 10.11
N VAL A 304 -1.76 12.74 10.74
CA VAL A 304 -1.23 13.08 12.07
C VAL A 304 0.19 13.62 11.94
N THR A 305 0.42 14.84 12.39
CA THR A 305 1.72 15.51 12.34
C THR A 305 2.15 15.99 13.71
N MET A 306 3.44 15.84 14.04
CA MET A 306 4.01 16.37 15.26
C MET A 306 4.56 17.79 15.04
N TYR A 307 4.20 18.73 15.90
CA TYR A 307 4.78 20.06 15.94
C TYR A 307 4.88 20.55 17.39
N GLN A 308 6.05 21.08 17.79
CA GLN A 308 6.33 21.58 19.14
C GLN A 308 5.91 20.63 20.27
N SER A 309 6.28 19.34 20.12
CA SER A 309 5.96 18.26 21.07
C SER A 309 4.45 17.98 21.27
N LYS A 310 3.61 18.44 20.37
CA LYS A 310 2.19 18.11 20.28
C LYS A 310 1.89 17.41 18.98
N TYR A 311 0.85 16.62 18.97
CA TYR A 311 0.33 15.94 17.79
C TYR A 311 -0.95 16.62 17.32
N TYR A 312 -1.04 16.80 16.02
CA TYR A 312 -2.18 17.42 15.36
C TYR A 312 -2.76 16.46 14.33
N LEU A 313 -4.07 16.31 14.33
CA LEU A 313 -4.81 15.50 13.37
C LEU A 313 -5.64 16.40 12.49
N SER A 314 -5.48 16.28 11.19
CA SER A 314 -6.34 16.82 10.14
C SER A 314 -6.94 15.69 9.30
N SER A 315 -7.99 15.97 8.54
CA SER A 315 -8.69 15.01 7.69
C SER A 315 -9.54 15.71 6.65
N SER A 316 -10.14 14.94 5.74
CA SER A 316 -11.16 15.46 4.84
C SER A 316 -12.37 16.01 5.60
N GLY A 317 -12.99 17.05 5.05
CA GLY A 317 -14.16 17.70 5.62
C GLY A 317 -15.04 18.38 4.57
N ASN A 318 -16.19 18.89 5.01
CA ASN A 318 -17.06 19.70 4.20
C ASN A 318 -16.97 21.15 4.68
N GLN A 319 -16.56 22.07 3.81
CA GLN A 319 -16.49 23.51 4.06
C GLN A 319 -15.55 23.94 5.21
N ASN A 320 -15.22 23.05 6.12
CA ASN A 320 -14.42 23.33 7.30
C ASN A 320 -13.11 22.58 7.28
N ILE A 321 -12.03 23.27 7.60
CA ILE A 321 -10.77 22.62 7.96
C ILE A 321 -10.73 22.51 9.48
N VAL A 322 -10.58 21.28 9.97
CA VAL A 322 -10.64 20.94 11.38
C VAL A 322 -9.29 20.40 11.83
N LEU A 323 -8.81 20.89 12.96
CA LEU A 323 -7.66 20.31 13.66
C LEU A 323 -8.07 19.74 15.01
N ARG A 324 -7.34 18.72 15.43
CA ARG A 324 -7.36 18.17 16.79
C ARG A 324 -5.94 18.20 17.34
N CYS A 325 -5.77 18.37 18.64
CA CYS A 325 -4.45 18.47 19.26
C CYS A 325 -4.39 17.63 20.53
N ALA A 326 -3.31 16.87 20.69
CA ALA A 326 -3.04 16.05 21.87
C ALA A 326 -1.54 15.91 22.14
N ASP A 327 -1.20 15.30 23.30
CA ASP A 327 0.20 15.02 23.70
C ASP A 327 0.75 13.73 23.06
N THR A 328 -0.12 12.86 22.53
CA THR A 328 0.27 11.58 21.92
C THR A 328 -0.44 11.40 20.57
N PRO A 329 0.13 10.60 19.64
CA PRO A 329 -0.47 10.38 18.34
C PRO A 329 -1.84 9.69 18.41
N GLU A 330 -2.07 8.81 19.38
CA GLU A 330 -3.37 8.18 19.62
C GLU A 330 -4.39 9.13 20.30
N GLY A 331 -3.91 10.04 21.11
CA GLY A 331 -4.77 11.00 21.85
C GLY A 331 -5.52 11.95 20.93
N VAL A 332 -5.02 12.21 19.73
CA VAL A 332 -5.66 13.15 18.79
C VAL A 332 -7.05 12.69 18.35
N PHE A 333 -7.31 11.39 18.31
CA PHE A 333 -8.62 10.87 17.91
C PHE A 333 -9.71 11.12 18.97
N SER A 334 -9.33 11.18 20.25
CA SER A 334 -10.22 11.51 21.35
C SER A 334 -10.27 13.01 21.69
N ALA A 335 -9.36 13.80 21.10
CA ALA A 335 -9.32 15.25 21.31
C ALA A 335 -10.54 15.96 20.71
N GLU A 336 -10.91 17.11 21.28
CA GLU A 336 -12.00 17.94 20.78
C GLU A 336 -11.62 18.53 19.39
N PRO A 337 -12.47 18.40 18.37
CA PRO A 337 -12.25 19.01 17.06
C PRO A 337 -12.45 20.54 17.13
N VAL A 338 -11.56 21.28 16.49
CA VAL A 338 -11.64 22.74 16.38
C VAL A 338 -11.64 23.13 14.91
N VAL A 339 -12.66 23.87 14.48
CA VAL A 339 -12.70 24.47 13.14
C VAL A 339 -11.73 25.63 13.10
N ILE A 340 -10.61 25.46 12.39
CA ILE A 340 -9.57 26.49 12.26
C ILE A 340 -9.78 27.40 11.05
N TYR A 341 -10.47 26.93 10.04
CA TYR A 341 -10.81 27.70 8.86
C TYR A 341 -12.12 27.21 8.23
N ARG A 342 -12.96 28.15 7.83
CA ARG A 342 -14.18 27.88 7.07
C ARG A 342 -14.04 28.46 5.67
N VAL A 343 -14.10 27.63 4.64
CA VAL A 343 -14.02 28.08 3.25
C VAL A 343 -15.29 28.87 2.90
N PRO A 344 -15.19 30.15 2.50
CA PRO A 344 -16.35 30.94 2.14
C PRO A 344 -17.05 30.40 0.89
N LEU A 345 -18.38 30.34 0.93
CA LEU A 345 -19.19 30.01 -0.25
C LEU A 345 -19.20 31.20 -1.23
N GLN A 346 -18.98 30.89 -2.50
CA GLN A 346 -19.15 31.83 -3.58
C GLN A 346 -20.64 31.92 -4.00
N PRO A 347 -21.08 32.99 -4.70
CA PRO A 347 -22.44 33.06 -5.24
C PRO A 347 -22.79 31.82 -6.08
N GLY A 348 -23.89 31.19 -5.76
CA GLY A 348 -24.36 29.97 -6.42
C GLY A 348 -23.78 28.65 -5.86
N GLN A 349 -22.86 28.73 -4.89
CA GLN A 349 -22.38 27.54 -4.18
C GLN A 349 -23.23 27.28 -2.92
N HIS A 350 -23.47 26.02 -2.63
CA HIS A 350 -24.21 25.57 -1.44
C HIS A 350 -23.33 24.77 -0.46
N MET A 351 -22.17 24.26 -0.92
CA MET A 351 -21.15 23.61 -0.11
C MET A 351 -19.78 23.69 -0.76
N ASN A 352 -18.71 23.49 0.00
CA ASN A 352 -17.36 23.24 -0.51
C ASN A 352 -16.74 22.09 0.27
N GLY A 353 -16.22 21.09 -0.45
CA GLY A 353 -15.38 20.07 0.17
C GLY A 353 -13.99 20.63 0.48
N THR A 354 -13.40 20.19 1.60
CA THR A 354 -11.99 20.37 1.93
C THR A 354 -11.40 18.99 2.16
N TRP A 355 -10.72 18.45 1.14
CA TRP A 355 -10.29 17.06 1.18
C TRP A 355 -8.82 16.92 1.50
N ALA A 356 -8.45 15.79 2.14
CA ALA A 356 -7.09 15.38 2.42
C ALA A 356 -6.23 16.50 3.00
N ALA A 357 -6.68 17.10 4.09
CA ALA A 357 -5.91 18.16 4.75
C ALA A 357 -4.69 17.56 5.46
N GLU A 358 -3.49 18.01 5.08
CA GLU A 358 -2.21 17.61 5.67
C GLU A 358 -1.52 18.81 6.33
N LEU A 359 -1.10 18.65 7.59
CA LEU A 359 -0.27 19.64 8.28
C LEU A 359 1.20 19.36 7.99
N HIS A 360 1.87 20.31 7.36
CA HIS A 360 3.31 20.28 7.11
C HIS A 360 4.03 21.43 7.83
N VAL A 361 5.25 21.18 8.27
CA VAL A 361 6.11 22.21 8.88
C VAL A 361 7.31 22.43 7.97
N ILE A 362 7.40 23.61 7.37
CA ILE A 362 8.46 24.00 6.45
C ILE A 362 9.21 25.19 7.06
N ASP A 363 10.50 25.03 7.36
CA ASP A 363 11.32 26.03 8.04
C ASP A 363 10.65 26.62 9.30
N GLU A 364 10.14 25.72 10.15
CA GLU A 364 9.43 26.00 11.41
C GLU A 364 8.06 26.69 11.24
N ILE A 365 7.62 26.96 10.04
CA ILE A 365 6.31 27.54 9.74
C ILE A 365 5.32 26.41 9.41
N PRO A 366 4.19 26.31 10.15
CA PRO A 366 3.15 25.36 9.82
C PRO A 366 2.33 25.82 8.61
N TYR A 367 2.04 24.88 7.74
CA TYR A 367 1.17 25.02 6.57
C TYR A 367 0.14 23.89 6.56
N LEU A 368 -1.08 24.18 6.13
CA LEU A 368 -2.06 23.17 5.78
C LEU A 368 -2.17 23.05 4.27
N PHE A 369 -1.83 21.89 3.77
CA PHE A 369 -2.01 21.50 2.38
C PHE A 369 -3.35 20.78 2.29
N THR A 370 -4.23 21.19 1.40
CA THR A 370 -5.57 20.60 1.23
C THR A 370 -6.11 20.90 -0.16
N THR A 371 -7.36 20.55 -0.39
CA THR A 371 -8.06 20.89 -1.62
C THR A 371 -9.33 21.68 -1.35
N ILE A 372 -9.79 22.41 -2.34
CA ILE A 372 -11.15 22.97 -2.36
C ILE A 372 -11.92 22.28 -3.48
N CYS A 373 -13.07 21.70 -3.11
CA CYS A 373 -14.01 21.03 -4.00
C CYS A 373 -15.32 21.81 -4.03
N PRO A 374 -15.52 22.74 -4.99
CA PRO A 374 -16.71 23.57 -5.06
C PRO A 374 -17.98 22.74 -5.26
N ASN A 375 -19.02 22.97 -4.45
CA ASN A 375 -20.29 22.24 -4.47
C ASN A 375 -20.19 20.71 -4.29
N GLY A 376 -19.03 20.21 -3.84
CA GLY A 376 -18.76 18.77 -3.83
C GLY A 376 -18.57 18.17 -5.23
N ASP A 377 -18.40 19.01 -6.24
CA ASP A 377 -18.14 18.58 -7.61
C ASP A 377 -16.67 18.18 -7.75
N TRP A 378 -16.42 16.88 -7.63
CA TRP A 378 -15.08 16.30 -7.67
C TRP A 378 -14.32 16.60 -8.97
N THR A 379 -15.00 16.97 -10.05
CA THR A 379 -14.37 17.32 -11.32
C THR A 379 -13.67 18.69 -11.29
N HIS A 380 -13.87 19.49 -10.24
CA HIS A 380 -13.34 20.85 -10.11
C HIS A 380 -12.40 21.05 -8.91
N VAL A 381 -11.87 19.98 -8.36
CA VAL A 381 -10.98 20.01 -7.18
C VAL A 381 -9.65 20.68 -7.50
N LYS A 382 -9.18 21.56 -6.62
CA LYS A 382 -7.88 22.25 -6.75
C LYS A 382 -7.10 22.21 -5.43
N SER A 383 -5.81 21.95 -5.53
CA SER A 383 -4.89 22.04 -4.41
C SER A 383 -4.72 23.47 -3.94
N VAL A 384 -4.77 23.65 -2.62
CA VAL A 384 -4.56 24.94 -1.95
C VAL A 384 -3.68 24.76 -0.71
N ILE A 385 -3.02 25.84 -0.29
CA ILE A 385 -2.17 25.88 0.90
C ILE A 385 -2.58 27.06 1.78
N LEU A 386 -2.76 26.82 3.06
CA LEU A 386 -2.95 27.82 4.10
C LEU A 386 -1.67 27.97 4.91
N ARG A 387 -1.27 29.19 5.22
CA ARG A 387 -0.13 29.47 6.09
C ARG A 387 -0.59 29.80 7.50
N CYS A 388 0.05 29.24 8.50
CA CYS A 388 -0.12 29.67 9.88
C CYS A 388 0.86 30.82 10.19
N THR A 389 0.35 31.93 10.70
CA THR A 389 1.15 33.11 11.10
C THR A 389 1.13 33.34 12.60
N GLY A 390 0.25 32.60 13.33
CA GLY A 390 0.16 32.67 14.78
C GLY A 390 1.00 31.59 15.48
N SER A 391 1.11 31.72 16.80
CA SER A 391 1.84 30.73 17.64
C SER A 391 0.98 29.54 18.06
N ASN A 392 -0.34 29.62 17.95
CA ASN A 392 -1.27 28.56 18.33
C ASN A 392 -2.07 28.09 17.10
N LEU A 393 -1.79 26.88 16.64
CA LEU A 393 -2.44 26.29 15.46
C LEU A 393 -3.95 26.07 15.67
N MET A 394 -4.41 26.00 16.91
CA MET A 394 -5.81 25.77 17.25
C MET A 394 -6.65 27.07 17.22
N GLU A 395 -6.02 28.22 16.97
CA GLU A 395 -6.71 29.51 16.86
C GLU A 395 -7.06 29.83 15.40
N PRO A 396 -8.35 30.01 15.04
CA PRO A 396 -8.74 30.33 13.68
C PRO A 396 -8.06 31.58 13.09
N SER A 397 -7.82 32.59 13.93
CA SER A 397 -7.16 33.84 13.52
C SER A 397 -5.68 33.69 13.19
N ALA A 398 -5.08 32.53 13.49
CA ALA A 398 -3.70 32.23 13.17
C ALA A 398 -3.50 31.82 11.70
N TRP A 399 -4.57 31.51 10.97
CA TRP A 399 -4.50 30.99 9.61
C TRP A 399 -4.87 32.03 8.55
N GLU A 400 -4.00 32.14 7.54
CA GLU A 400 -4.29 32.95 6.34
C GLU A 400 -5.35 32.25 5.45
N ALA A 401 -5.95 33.00 4.55
CA ALA A 401 -6.83 32.43 3.53
C ALA A 401 -6.06 31.46 2.61
N PRO A 402 -6.71 30.40 2.09
CA PRO A 402 -6.06 29.44 1.19
C PRO A 402 -5.59 30.12 -0.10
N ARG A 403 -4.41 29.72 -0.54
CA ARG A 403 -3.80 30.11 -1.82
C ARG A 403 -3.78 28.90 -2.73
N TYR A 404 -4.27 29.07 -3.96
CA TYR A 404 -4.18 28.03 -4.98
C TYR A 404 -2.74 27.70 -5.33
N CYS A 405 -2.45 26.41 -5.49
CA CYS A 405 -1.15 25.97 -5.98
C CYS A 405 -1.01 26.27 -7.47
N ILE A 406 0.11 26.89 -7.84
CA ILE A 406 0.37 27.39 -9.20
C ILE A 406 1.73 26.93 -9.71
N LYS A 407 1.84 26.83 -11.02
CA LYS A 407 3.09 26.56 -11.75
C LYS A 407 4.04 27.74 -11.72
N THR A 408 5.24 27.56 -12.26
CA THR A 408 6.27 28.60 -12.39
C THR A 408 5.80 29.82 -13.19
N ASN A 409 4.87 29.64 -14.13
CA ASN A 409 4.29 30.69 -14.95
C ASN A 409 3.05 31.38 -14.35
N GLY A 410 2.63 30.96 -13.13
CA GLY A 410 1.46 31.49 -12.44
C GLY A 410 0.11 30.85 -12.80
N GLU A 411 0.08 29.87 -13.69
CA GLU A 411 -1.12 29.09 -13.99
C GLU A 411 -1.41 28.07 -12.89
N LEU A 412 -2.68 27.68 -12.76
CA LEU A 412 -3.05 26.57 -11.88
C LEU A 412 -2.31 25.30 -12.26
N LEU A 413 -2.08 24.40 -11.31
CA LEU A 413 -1.42 23.09 -11.56
C LEU A 413 -2.12 22.36 -12.71
N THR A 414 -3.44 22.34 -12.70
CA THR A 414 -4.28 21.72 -13.73
C THR A 414 -5.45 22.64 -14.05
N GLU A 415 -5.45 23.27 -15.21
CA GLU A 415 -6.56 24.14 -15.64
C GLU A 415 -7.79 23.32 -16.02
N GLY A 416 -7.61 22.33 -16.90
CA GLY A 416 -8.65 21.40 -17.35
C GLY A 416 -8.60 20.09 -16.60
N GLY A 417 -9.04 20.07 -15.33
CA GLY A 417 -9.01 18.85 -14.51
C GLY A 417 -8.90 19.14 -13.02
N ILE A 418 -8.35 18.19 -12.28
CA ILE A 418 -8.22 18.25 -10.83
C ILE A 418 -6.76 18.12 -10.40
N SER A 419 -6.41 18.74 -9.28
CA SER A 419 -5.19 18.50 -8.53
C SER A 419 -5.56 18.30 -7.06
N LEU A 420 -5.06 17.24 -6.43
CA LEU A 420 -5.42 16.88 -5.04
C LEU A 420 -4.27 16.17 -4.32
N ASP A 421 -4.43 16.02 -3.00
CA ASP A 421 -3.58 15.23 -2.13
C ASP A 421 -2.10 15.64 -2.21
N MET A 422 -1.86 16.95 -2.16
CA MET A 422 -0.49 17.47 -2.21
C MET A 422 0.19 17.25 -0.86
N THR A 423 1.33 16.57 -0.90
CA THR A 423 2.23 16.37 0.23
C THR A 423 3.55 17.08 0.01
N HIS A 424 4.29 17.34 1.09
CA HIS A 424 5.61 17.98 1.06
C HIS A 424 6.68 17.11 1.72
N PHE A 425 7.87 17.12 1.16
CA PHE A 425 9.06 16.59 1.82
C PHE A 425 10.33 17.32 1.38
N ARG A 426 11.39 17.21 2.20
CA ARG A 426 12.71 17.75 1.89
C ARG A 426 13.73 16.64 1.70
N ASP A 427 14.55 16.73 0.66
CA ASP A 427 15.67 15.85 0.42
C ASP A 427 16.92 16.64 0.01
N HIS A 428 18.05 16.42 0.70
CA HIS A 428 19.32 17.12 0.49
C HIS A 428 19.19 18.64 0.34
N GLY A 429 18.34 19.26 1.18
CA GLY A 429 18.13 20.71 1.21
C GLY A 429 17.20 21.25 0.11
N THR A 430 16.66 20.39 -0.74
CA THR A 430 15.65 20.75 -1.73
C THR A 430 14.26 20.36 -1.22
N ASP A 431 13.31 21.28 -1.32
CA ASP A 431 11.90 21.06 -0.98
C ASP A 431 11.13 20.59 -2.20
N TYR A 432 10.43 19.48 -2.04
CA TYR A 432 9.62 18.84 -3.06
C TYR A 432 8.16 18.80 -2.62
N VAL A 433 7.27 18.87 -3.59
CA VAL A 433 5.86 18.53 -3.43
C VAL A 433 5.49 17.42 -4.41
N MET A 434 4.64 16.50 -3.95
CA MET A 434 3.99 15.49 -4.79
C MET A 434 2.49 15.64 -4.67
N TRP A 435 1.76 15.34 -5.76
CA TRP A 435 0.31 15.43 -5.77
C TRP A 435 -0.27 14.51 -6.85
N SER A 436 -1.56 14.22 -6.72
CA SER A 436 -2.34 13.54 -7.75
C SER A 436 -2.94 14.58 -8.71
N ASP A 437 -2.84 14.33 -10.01
CA ASP A 437 -3.32 15.21 -11.07
C ASP A 437 -4.07 14.41 -12.12
N ARG A 438 -5.26 14.90 -12.50
CA ARG A 438 -6.12 14.24 -13.48
C ARG A 438 -6.69 15.24 -14.45
N LYS A 439 -6.50 15.03 -15.74
CA LYS A 439 -7.10 15.87 -16.78
C LYS A 439 -8.53 15.47 -17.06
N ILE A 440 -9.38 16.46 -17.25
CA ILE A 440 -10.80 16.29 -17.58
C ILE A 440 -11.12 17.18 -18.78
N ARG A 441 -11.71 16.62 -19.83
CA ARG A 441 -12.14 17.34 -21.01
C ARG A 441 -13.60 17.73 -20.84
N TYR A 442 -13.82 18.93 -20.31
CA TYR A 442 -15.17 19.47 -20.13
C TYR A 442 -15.87 19.72 -21.46
N GLY A 443 -17.21 19.63 -21.46
CA GLY A 443 -18.04 19.87 -22.64
C GLY A 443 -18.11 18.71 -23.63
N THR A 444 -17.56 17.55 -23.28
CA THR A 444 -17.78 16.29 -24.01
C THR A 444 -18.94 15.49 -23.38
N ASP A 445 -19.64 14.70 -24.18
CA ASP A 445 -20.66 13.78 -23.71
C ASP A 445 -20.43 12.40 -24.36
N PRO A 446 -20.03 11.37 -23.59
CA PRO A 446 -19.71 11.43 -22.15
C PRO A 446 -18.47 12.26 -21.82
N LEU A 447 -18.36 12.67 -20.55
CA LEU A 447 -17.19 13.39 -20.03
C LEU A 447 -15.94 12.51 -20.16
N VAL A 448 -14.89 13.06 -20.80
CA VAL A 448 -13.61 12.35 -20.95
C VAL A 448 -12.72 12.66 -19.74
N ILE A 449 -12.42 11.62 -18.97
CA ILE A 449 -11.60 11.67 -17.75
C ILE A 449 -10.36 10.84 -18.00
N GLU A 450 -9.18 11.47 -17.89
CA GLU A 450 -7.89 10.78 -18.01
C GLU A 450 -7.51 10.14 -16.66
N PRO A 451 -6.56 9.19 -16.62
CA PRO A 451 -6.05 8.64 -15.38
C PRO A 451 -5.51 9.71 -14.42
N ALA A 452 -5.59 9.45 -13.12
CA ALA A 452 -4.95 10.29 -12.11
C ALA A 452 -3.52 9.82 -11.88
N ASP A 453 -2.57 10.66 -12.26
CA ASP A 453 -1.12 10.40 -12.21
C ASP A 453 -0.50 11.12 -11.00
N ILE A 454 0.60 10.59 -10.45
CA ILE A 454 1.40 11.28 -9.42
C ILE A 454 2.47 12.13 -10.08
N TYR A 455 2.45 13.42 -9.74
CA TYR A 455 3.44 14.40 -10.15
C TYR A 455 4.34 14.81 -9.00
N ILE A 456 5.56 15.26 -9.34
CA ILE A 456 6.53 15.86 -8.42
C ILE A 456 7.06 17.17 -9.01
N ALA A 457 7.33 18.14 -8.13
CA ALA A 457 8.02 19.38 -8.47
C ALA A 457 8.78 19.92 -7.26
N THR A 458 9.67 20.89 -7.46
CA THR A 458 10.31 21.65 -6.40
C THR A 458 9.52 22.90 -6.05
N ILE A 459 9.68 23.37 -4.80
CA ILE A 459 9.10 24.61 -4.29
C ILE A 459 10.15 25.45 -3.57
N ASP A 460 9.85 26.73 -3.35
CA ASP A 460 10.54 27.59 -2.40
C ASP A 460 9.80 27.53 -1.04
N PRO A 461 10.48 27.20 0.06
CA PRO A 461 9.87 27.18 1.41
C PRO A 461 9.11 28.47 1.79
N ALA A 462 9.54 29.61 1.27
CA ALA A 462 8.90 30.91 1.55
C ALA A 462 7.55 31.08 0.84
N THR A 463 7.35 30.38 -0.29
CA THR A 463 6.15 30.45 -1.12
C THR A 463 5.71 29.07 -1.62
N PRO A 464 5.37 28.14 -0.70
CA PRO A 464 5.19 26.72 -1.04
C PRO A 464 3.99 26.45 -2.00
N TRP A 465 3.13 27.44 -2.21
CA TRP A 465 2.03 27.36 -3.20
C TRP A 465 2.48 27.60 -4.64
N GLN A 466 3.73 27.99 -4.87
CA GLN A 466 4.27 28.21 -6.23
C GLN A 466 5.40 27.24 -6.51
N LEU A 467 5.27 26.48 -7.60
CA LEU A 467 6.33 25.59 -8.07
C LEU A 467 7.54 26.37 -8.56
N THR A 468 8.74 25.83 -8.33
CA THR A 468 10.01 26.37 -8.85
C THR A 468 10.58 25.54 -9.99
N SER A 469 10.02 24.34 -10.23
CA SER A 469 10.31 23.51 -11.40
C SER A 469 9.03 23.19 -12.18
N ASN A 470 9.18 22.69 -13.40
CA ASN A 470 8.06 22.11 -14.12
C ASN A 470 7.60 20.82 -13.43
N PRO A 471 6.28 20.52 -13.40
CA PRO A 471 5.76 19.24 -12.94
C PRO A 471 6.33 18.07 -13.75
N VAL A 472 6.70 16.99 -13.06
CA VAL A 472 7.16 15.74 -13.67
C VAL A 472 6.25 14.61 -13.20
N CYS A 473 5.65 13.88 -14.14
CA CYS A 473 4.90 12.66 -13.84
C CYS A 473 5.89 11.54 -13.45
N VAL A 474 5.76 11.01 -12.25
CA VAL A 474 6.62 9.92 -11.73
C VAL A 474 5.90 8.59 -11.58
N LEU A 475 4.57 8.60 -11.54
CA LEU A 475 3.76 7.39 -11.52
C LEU A 475 2.47 7.61 -12.30
N ARG A 476 2.08 6.58 -13.03
CA ARG A 476 0.79 6.49 -13.72
C ARG A 476 0.15 5.15 -13.36
N PRO A 477 -1.16 5.09 -13.11
CA PRO A 477 -1.85 3.83 -12.90
C PRO A 477 -1.84 3.00 -14.19
N VAL A 478 -1.05 1.93 -14.20
CA VAL A 478 -0.85 1.08 -15.38
C VAL A 478 -1.08 -0.39 -15.10
N LEU A 479 -1.15 -0.80 -13.83
CA LEU A 479 -1.31 -2.18 -13.44
C LEU A 479 -2.79 -2.51 -13.18
N GLY A 480 -3.18 -3.76 -13.32
CA GLY A 480 -4.57 -4.16 -13.11
C GLY A 480 -5.11 -3.77 -11.74
N TRP A 481 -4.30 -3.76 -10.69
CA TRP A 481 -4.75 -3.44 -9.34
C TRP A 481 -4.99 -1.94 -9.09
N ASP A 482 -4.26 -1.03 -9.75
CA ASP A 482 -4.38 0.42 -9.59
C ASP A 482 -5.39 1.05 -10.58
N ARG A 483 -6.09 0.20 -11.31
CA ARG A 483 -7.06 0.57 -12.35
C ARG A 483 -8.43 -0.08 -12.17
N CYS A 484 -8.66 -0.74 -11.05
CA CYS A 484 -9.94 -1.35 -10.77
C CYS A 484 -10.99 -0.26 -10.55
N GLU A 485 -12.11 -0.30 -11.28
CA GLU A 485 -13.20 0.67 -11.28
C GLU A 485 -12.79 2.03 -11.85
N THR A 486 -11.68 2.62 -11.40
CA THR A 486 -11.17 3.89 -11.91
C THR A 486 -9.63 3.90 -11.85
N GLU A 487 -9.03 4.53 -12.83
CA GLU A 487 -7.58 4.64 -12.99
C GLU A 487 -7.07 5.79 -12.12
N VAL A 488 -6.67 5.47 -10.90
CA VAL A 488 -6.25 6.47 -9.90
C VAL A 488 -5.00 6.01 -9.16
N GLU A 489 -4.06 6.94 -9.03
CA GLU A 489 -3.05 7.00 -8.00
C GLU A 489 -3.21 8.31 -7.23
N GLU A 490 -3.37 8.23 -5.91
CA GLU A 490 -3.61 9.41 -5.06
C GLU A 490 -2.95 9.24 -3.68
N GLY A 491 -3.03 10.27 -2.83
CA GLY A 491 -2.53 10.24 -1.45
C GLY A 491 -1.05 9.90 -1.33
N PRO A 492 -0.12 10.49 -2.12
CA PRO A 492 1.30 10.20 -1.97
C PRO A 492 1.81 10.67 -0.60
N TYR A 493 2.54 9.83 0.14
CA TYR A 493 3.16 10.23 1.40
C TYR A 493 4.52 9.55 1.61
N LEU A 494 5.53 10.35 2.03
CA LEU A 494 6.90 9.87 2.20
C LEU A 494 7.12 9.17 3.54
N LEU A 495 7.74 7.99 3.49
CA LEU A 495 8.39 7.29 4.60
C LEU A 495 9.89 7.17 4.29
N ARG A 496 10.76 7.51 5.23
CA ARG A 496 12.22 7.48 5.03
C ARG A 496 12.90 6.46 5.94
N ARG A 497 13.82 5.67 5.37
CA ARG A 497 14.71 4.80 6.15
C ARG A 497 16.14 4.87 5.61
N GLY A 498 17.05 5.50 6.36
CA GLY A 498 18.40 5.75 5.86
C GLY A 498 18.38 6.53 4.55
N ASP A 499 19.03 6.00 3.53
CA ASP A 499 19.07 6.58 2.18
C ASP A 499 17.90 6.12 1.27
N ASP A 500 16.96 5.31 1.77
CA ASP A 500 15.80 4.91 1.02
C ASP A 500 14.62 5.87 1.26
N LEU A 501 14.03 6.33 0.16
CA LEU A 501 12.78 7.08 0.12
C LEU A 501 11.67 6.14 -0.34
N PHE A 502 10.67 5.97 0.49
CA PHE A 502 9.48 5.17 0.22
C PHE A 502 8.28 6.11 0.16
N VAL A 503 7.64 6.23 -1.00
CA VAL A 503 6.39 6.99 -1.12
C VAL A 503 5.25 5.99 -1.27
N THR A 504 4.39 5.93 -0.26
CA THR A 504 3.13 5.19 -0.39
C THR A 504 2.16 6.00 -1.23
N VAL A 505 1.37 5.32 -2.03
CA VAL A 505 0.27 5.89 -2.82
C VAL A 505 -0.94 4.98 -2.69
N SER A 506 -2.12 5.50 -2.91
CA SER A 506 -3.34 4.71 -2.88
C SER A 506 -3.91 4.62 -4.29
N GLY A 507 -4.16 3.39 -4.73
CA GLY A 507 -4.62 3.11 -6.09
C GLY A 507 -6.03 2.59 -6.17
N SER A 508 -6.65 2.74 -7.34
CA SER A 508 -8.01 2.30 -7.64
C SER A 508 -9.09 3.19 -7.02
N SER A 509 -10.33 2.74 -6.98
CA SER A 509 -11.48 3.54 -6.56
C SER A 509 -11.62 3.60 -5.03
N THR A 510 -11.51 4.79 -4.46
CA THR A 510 -11.85 5.00 -3.04
C THR A 510 -13.35 4.81 -2.74
N GLY A 511 -14.21 4.80 -3.76
CA GLY A 511 -15.64 4.48 -3.65
C GLY A 511 -15.94 2.99 -3.56
N MET A 512 -14.95 2.13 -3.82
CA MET A 512 -15.08 0.67 -3.82
C MET A 512 -14.15 0.08 -2.77
N ALA A 513 -14.67 -0.15 -1.56
CA ALA A 513 -13.89 -0.60 -0.41
C ALA A 513 -13.09 -1.88 -0.66
N ASP A 514 -13.55 -2.76 -1.53
CA ASP A 514 -12.85 -4.00 -1.86
C ASP A 514 -11.64 -3.81 -2.80
N LEU A 515 -11.49 -2.66 -3.43
CA LEU A 515 -10.51 -2.42 -4.48
C LEU A 515 -9.40 -1.44 -4.10
N TYR A 516 -9.72 -0.45 -3.24
CA TYR A 516 -8.74 0.55 -2.80
C TYR A 516 -7.59 -0.11 -2.05
N ALA A 517 -6.37 0.22 -2.44
CA ALA A 517 -5.17 -0.46 -1.93
C ALA A 517 -3.96 0.49 -1.89
N VAL A 518 -2.97 0.18 -1.06
CA VAL A 518 -1.73 0.97 -0.93
C VAL A 518 -0.60 0.34 -1.72
N GLY A 519 -0.04 1.11 -2.66
CA GLY A 519 1.18 0.79 -3.40
C GLY A 519 2.41 1.51 -2.88
N LEU A 520 3.56 1.29 -3.54
CA LEU A 520 4.85 1.83 -3.10
C LEU A 520 5.72 2.27 -4.28
N LEU A 521 6.12 3.55 -4.29
CA LEU A 521 7.25 4.07 -5.05
C LEU A 521 8.51 4.10 -4.18
N ARG A 522 9.65 3.78 -4.76
CA ARG A 522 10.94 3.83 -4.07
C ARG A 522 11.95 4.64 -4.87
N ALA A 523 12.72 5.49 -4.20
CA ALA A 523 13.87 6.18 -4.76
C ALA A 523 15.04 6.20 -3.75
N LYS A 524 16.22 6.60 -4.20
CA LYS A 524 17.34 6.87 -3.32
C LYS A 524 17.44 8.36 -3.00
N SER A 525 17.64 8.68 -1.74
CA SER A 525 17.95 10.02 -1.26
C SER A 525 19.18 10.57 -1.98
N GLY A 526 19.14 11.82 -2.38
CA GLY A 526 20.20 12.47 -3.17
C GLY A 526 20.21 12.12 -4.66
N SER A 527 19.32 11.24 -5.14
CA SER A 527 19.13 11.05 -6.58
C SER A 527 18.37 12.22 -7.21
N ASN A 528 18.38 12.32 -8.54
CA ASN A 528 17.54 13.32 -9.22
C ASN A 528 16.06 12.90 -9.19
N LEU A 529 15.33 13.34 -8.17
CA LEU A 529 13.94 12.97 -7.95
C LEU A 529 12.99 13.53 -9.02
N LEU A 530 13.41 14.53 -9.81
CA LEU A 530 12.67 15.02 -10.98
C LEU A 530 12.90 14.15 -12.24
N ASN A 531 13.67 13.07 -12.13
CA ASN A 531 13.80 12.08 -13.20
C ASN A 531 12.91 10.87 -12.89
N PRO A 532 11.90 10.54 -13.71
CA PRO A 532 11.04 9.37 -13.50
C PRO A 532 11.83 8.06 -13.34
N ALA A 533 12.98 7.92 -14.03
CA ALA A 533 13.83 6.73 -13.94
C ALA A 533 14.53 6.55 -12.56
N SER A 534 14.47 7.56 -11.68
CA SER A 534 14.95 7.45 -10.30
C SER A 534 13.96 6.74 -9.38
N TRP A 535 12.74 6.52 -9.84
CA TRP A 535 11.67 5.92 -9.08
C TRP A 535 11.41 4.49 -9.53
N ASP A 536 11.40 3.56 -8.58
CA ASP A 536 11.08 2.14 -8.75
C ASP A 536 9.65 1.89 -8.22
N TRP A 537 8.72 1.56 -9.14
CA TRP A 537 7.35 1.20 -8.78
C TRP A 537 7.29 -0.26 -8.35
N TRP A 538 6.78 -0.51 -7.13
CA TRP A 538 6.60 -1.88 -6.66
C TRP A 538 5.41 -2.53 -7.37
N PRO A 539 5.55 -3.72 -7.95
CA PRO A 539 4.58 -4.24 -8.93
C PRO A 539 3.25 -4.71 -8.34
N TYR A 540 3.12 -4.75 -7.02
CA TYR A 540 1.89 -5.17 -6.33
C TYR A 540 1.65 -4.32 -5.08
N PRO A 541 0.37 -4.21 -4.63
CA PRO A 541 0.03 -3.39 -3.46
C PRO A 541 0.59 -4.02 -2.17
N LEU A 542 0.99 -3.15 -1.22
CA LEU A 542 1.49 -3.58 0.09
C LEU A 542 0.39 -3.75 1.14
N LEU A 543 -0.77 -3.13 0.94
CA LEU A 543 -1.90 -3.21 1.86
C LEU A 543 -3.19 -3.25 1.06
N THR A 544 -4.02 -4.26 1.29
CA THR A 544 -5.29 -4.50 0.60
C THR A 544 -6.35 -4.98 1.61
N LYS A 545 -7.57 -5.21 1.14
CA LYS A 545 -8.65 -5.82 1.94
C LYS A 545 -8.30 -7.18 2.55
N GLU A 546 -7.36 -7.90 1.93
CA GLU A 546 -6.92 -9.23 2.41
C GLU A 546 -5.83 -9.15 3.48
N SER A 547 -5.19 -7.99 3.64
CA SER A 547 -4.02 -7.81 4.51
C SER A 547 -4.33 -7.94 5.98
N VAL A 548 -5.49 -7.38 6.41
CA VAL A 548 -5.92 -7.39 7.81
C VAL A 548 -7.40 -7.72 7.89
N PRO A 549 -7.78 -8.82 8.55
CA PRO A 549 -9.18 -9.23 8.64
C PRO A 549 -10.08 -8.11 9.21
N GLY A 550 -11.17 -7.81 8.49
CA GLY A 550 -12.16 -6.80 8.89
C GLY A 550 -11.84 -5.36 8.47
N GLU A 551 -10.72 -5.12 7.80
CA GLU A 551 -10.37 -3.83 7.22
C GLU A 551 -10.49 -3.89 5.70
N PHE A 552 -11.38 -3.08 5.12
CA PHE A 552 -11.62 -3.01 3.69
C PHE A 552 -11.17 -1.65 3.14
N GLY A 553 -10.67 -1.61 1.91
CA GLY A 553 -10.22 -0.39 1.26
C GLY A 553 -9.24 0.43 2.09
N PRO A 554 -8.18 -0.19 2.64
CA PRO A 554 -7.20 0.56 3.42
C PRO A 554 -6.41 1.48 2.50
N GLY A 555 -6.22 2.74 2.92
CA GLY A 555 -5.42 3.68 2.14
C GLY A 555 -5.38 5.08 2.69
N HIS A 556 -4.91 5.99 1.85
CA HIS A 556 -4.71 7.40 2.11
C HIS A 556 -4.02 7.63 3.46
N ASN A 557 -2.81 7.11 3.56
CA ASN A 557 -2.06 7.04 4.80
C ASN A 557 -1.02 8.14 4.93
N ASN A 558 -0.69 8.46 6.17
CA ASN A 558 0.53 9.20 6.52
C ASN A 558 1.35 8.44 7.57
N PHE A 559 2.54 8.96 7.86
CA PHE A 559 3.43 8.39 8.88
C PHE A 559 3.79 9.42 9.94
N VAL A 560 3.81 8.98 11.20
CA VAL A 560 4.22 9.79 12.34
C VAL A 560 5.10 8.96 13.27
N LYS A 561 6.02 9.60 13.98
CA LYS A 561 6.89 8.91 14.96
C LYS A 561 6.17 8.69 16.29
N ASP A 562 6.30 7.47 16.82
CA ASP A 562 5.94 7.17 18.21
C ASP A 562 6.93 7.88 19.15
N PRO A 563 6.48 8.71 20.08
CA PRO A 563 7.38 9.47 20.97
C PRO A 563 8.11 8.59 21.99
N GLU A 564 7.56 7.43 22.34
CA GLU A 564 8.15 6.52 23.33
C GLU A 564 9.18 5.56 22.73
N THR A 565 8.90 5.03 21.54
CA THR A 565 9.73 3.99 20.91
C THR A 565 10.57 4.51 19.76
N GLY A 566 10.18 5.63 19.14
CA GLY A 566 10.77 6.14 17.89
C GLY A 566 10.30 5.42 16.64
N ASP A 567 9.37 4.46 16.77
CA ASP A 567 8.83 3.71 15.67
C ASP A 567 8.04 4.60 14.69
N ASP A 568 8.03 4.20 13.42
CA ASP A 568 7.12 4.75 12.44
C ASP A 568 5.71 4.16 12.68
N LEU A 569 4.74 5.03 12.83
CA LEU A 569 3.32 4.68 12.91
C LEU A 569 2.66 5.10 11.60
N MET A 570 1.99 4.16 10.96
CA MET A 570 1.11 4.43 9.84
C MET A 570 -0.27 4.80 10.38
N VAL A 571 -0.78 5.96 9.98
CA VAL A 571 -2.16 6.42 10.19
C VAL A 571 -2.86 6.40 8.84
N TYR A 572 -4.02 5.80 8.74
CA TYR A 572 -4.73 5.60 7.49
C TYR A 572 -6.23 5.47 7.74
N HIS A 573 -7.02 5.42 6.69
CA HIS A 573 -8.40 4.98 6.84
C HIS A 573 -8.61 3.57 6.28
N ALA A 574 -9.60 2.89 6.82
CA ALA A 574 -10.19 1.68 6.25
C ALA A 574 -11.70 1.70 6.47
N VAL A 575 -12.42 0.81 5.82
CA VAL A 575 -13.87 0.69 5.86
C VAL A 575 -14.26 -0.58 6.60
N LEU A 576 -15.40 -0.54 7.29
CA LEU A 576 -16.06 -1.72 7.85
C LEU A 576 -17.20 -2.14 6.94
N HIS A 577 -17.46 -3.43 6.88
CA HIS A 577 -18.74 -3.95 6.40
C HIS A 577 -19.65 -4.30 7.59
N ASP A 578 -20.94 -4.13 7.43
CA ASP A 578 -21.92 -4.61 8.41
C ASP A 578 -22.09 -6.14 8.29
N ALA A 579 -22.91 -6.72 9.15
CA ALA A 579 -23.19 -8.17 9.14
C ALA A 579 -23.84 -8.68 7.83
N ASN A 580 -24.34 -7.79 6.98
CA ASN A 580 -24.93 -8.10 5.69
C ASN A 580 -23.97 -7.81 4.52
N GLY A 581 -22.73 -7.43 4.80
CA GLY A 581 -21.72 -7.07 3.80
C GLY A 581 -21.87 -5.67 3.22
N LYS A 582 -22.72 -4.81 3.82
CA LYS A 582 -22.87 -3.43 3.37
C LYS A 582 -21.71 -2.57 3.85
N THR A 583 -21.11 -1.83 2.92
CA THR A 583 -20.06 -0.87 3.19
C THR A 583 -20.54 0.24 4.15
N LEU A 584 -19.77 0.46 5.18
CA LEU A 584 -19.96 1.54 6.15
C LEU A 584 -19.02 2.72 5.83
N HIS A 585 -18.97 3.70 6.72
CA HIS A 585 -18.10 4.85 6.54
C HIS A 585 -16.62 4.50 6.75
N ARG A 586 -15.72 5.25 6.11
CA ARG A 586 -14.29 5.19 6.37
C ARG A 586 -13.99 5.55 7.82
N ARG A 587 -13.09 4.79 8.45
CA ARG A 587 -12.70 4.92 9.84
C ARG A 587 -11.19 5.01 9.96
N PRO A 588 -10.66 5.81 10.89
CA PRO A 588 -9.22 5.86 11.11
C PRO A 588 -8.70 4.56 11.71
N ALA A 589 -7.52 4.21 11.28
CA ALA A 589 -6.72 3.12 11.79
C ALA A 589 -5.29 3.60 12.04
N MET A 590 -4.58 2.93 12.95
CA MET A 590 -3.18 3.19 13.21
C MET A 590 -2.46 1.90 13.56
N ARG A 591 -1.22 1.75 13.07
CA ARG A 591 -0.37 0.62 13.38
C ARG A 591 1.10 0.96 13.21
N ARG A 592 1.96 0.19 13.88
CA ARG A 592 3.40 0.29 13.71
C ARG A 592 3.80 -0.20 12.33
N VAL A 593 4.65 0.54 11.64
CA VAL A 593 5.36 0.05 10.46
C VAL A 593 6.48 -0.88 10.93
N HIS A 594 6.48 -2.11 10.45
CA HIS A 594 7.59 -3.01 10.67
C HIS A 594 8.55 -2.96 9.49
N TRP A 595 9.84 -2.99 9.77
CA TRP A 595 10.87 -3.04 8.74
C TRP A 595 11.29 -4.48 8.50
N ALA A 596 10.85 -5.05 7.39
CA ALA A 596 11.16 -6.41 6.98
C ALA A 596 12.67 -6.63 6.76
N ALA A 597 13.12 -7.87 6.82
CA ALA A 597 14.50 -8.25 6.47
C ALA A 597 14.85 -7.92 5.02
N SER A 598 13.87 -7.85 4.13
CA SER A 598 14.00 -7.36 2.75
C SER A 598 14.34 -5.87 2.64
N GLY A 599 14.22 -5.10 3.72
CA GLY A 599 14.37 -3.64 3.76
C GLY A 599 13.11 -2.87 3.40
N LEU A 600 12.03 -3.54 3.02
CA LEU A 600 10.74 -2.91 2.72
C LEU A 600 9.95 -2.61 3.99
N PRO A 601 9.07 -1.59 3.96
CA PRO A 601 8.11 -1.38 5.02
C PRO A 601 7.02 -2.47 4.95
N TYR A 602 6.73 -3.12 6.07
CA TYR A 602 5.64 -4.07 6.23
C TYR A 602 4.48 -3.34 6.93
N LEU A 603 3.41 -3.11 6.19
CA LEU A 603 2.27 -2.28 6.59
C LEU A 603 1.12 -3.09 7.22
N GLU A 604 1.24 -4.41 7.24
CA GLU A 604 0.20 -5.34 7.69
C GLU A 604 0.40 -5.80 9.15
N MET A 605 1.18 -5.07 9.95
CA MET A 605 1.56 -5.46 11.31
C MET A 605 0.39 -5.30 12.29
N THR A 606 -0.38 -6.38 12.51
CA THR A 606 -1.42 -6.41 13.57
C THR A 606 -0.78 -6.54 14.94
N PRO A 607 -1.50 -6.25 16.04
CA PRO A 607 -0.99 -6.43 17.40
C PRO A 607 -0.49 -7.86 17.68
N GLU A 608 -1.16 -8.88 17.14
CA GLU A 608 -0.83 -10.30 17.34
C GLU A 608 0.40 -10.71 16.52
N ARG A 609 0.58 -10.12 15.31
CA ARG A 609 1.78 -10.30 14.50
C ARG A 609 2.97 -9.60 15.12
N ASP A 610 2.75 -8.41 15.73
CA ASP A 610 3.79 -7.57 16.31
C ASP A 610 4.39 -8.15 17.59
N LEU A 611 3.55 -8.74 18.45
CA LEU A 611 3.97 -9.44 19.66
C LEU A 611 3.03 -10.63 19.92
N ASN A 612 3.56 -11.83 19.73
CA ASN A 612 2.84 -13.04 20.08
C ASN A 612 2.56 -13.05 21.59
N PRO A 613 1.29 -13.19 22.02
CA PRO A 613 0.93 -13.19 23.44
C PRO A 613 1.70 -14.19 24.31
N GLN A 614 2.21 -15.28 23.72
CA GLN A 614 3.02 -16.26 24.43
C GLN A 614 4.38 -15.72 24.87
N PHE A 615 4.89 -14.68 24.22
CA PHE A 615 6.19 -14.07 24.51
C PHE A 615 6.07 -12.72 25.23
N GLU A 616 4.87 -12.30 25.62
CA GLU A 616 4.65 -11.00 26.26
C GLU A 616 5.31 -10.92 27.64
N ASN A 617 5.36 -12.04 28.39
CA ASN A 617 6.00 -12.12 29.70
C ASN A 617 7.34 -12.82 29.57
N ILE A 618 8.39 -12.16 30.03
CA ILE A 618 9.77 -12.62 29.94
C ILE A 618 10.49 -12.48 31.29
N VAL A 619 11.64 -13.12 31.42
CA VAL A 619 12.49 -13.03 32.61
C VAL A 619 13.88 -12.53 32.19
N MET A 620 14.39 -11.52 32.89
CA MET A 620 15.76 -11.04 32.75
C MET A 620 16.64 -11.67 33.82
N GLN A 621 17.85 -12.12 33.43
CA GLN A 621 18.89 -12.48 34.36
C GLN A 621 19.68 -11.25 34.77
N LEU A 622 19.46 -10.75 35.99
CA LEU A 622 20.16 -9.61 36.56
C LEU A 622 21.32 -10.06 37.45
N THR A 623 22.54 -9.74 37.06
CA THR A 623 23.75 -9.96 37.84
C THR A 623 24.18 -8.69 38.56
N ILE A 624 24.20 -8.69 39.88
CA ILE A 624 24.74 -7.58 40.70
C ILE A 624 26.13 -7.98 41.15
N ARG A 625 27.13 -7.21 40.75
CA ARG A 625 28.55 -7.39 41.16
C ARG A 625 28.87 -6.56 42.40
N ALA A 626 29.78 -7.06 43.26
CA ALA A 626 30.32 -6.23 44.32
C ALA A 626 31.03 -5.01 43.73
N LYS A 627 30.94 -3.86 44.38
CA LYS A 627 31.80 -2.71 44.03
C LYS A 627 33.27 -3.13 44.14
N GLU A 628 34.03 -2.91 43.09
CA GLU A 628 35.50 -2.97 43.20
C GLU A 628 35.94 -1.80 44.09
N GLU A 629 36.70 -2.11 45.16
CA GLU A 629 37.24 -1.12 46.11
C GLU A 629 38.28 -0.20 45.45
#